data_c0c27b610a7ff52a144247a58dd8ae39
#
_entry.id   c0c27b610a7ff52a144247a58dd8ae39
#
_cell.length_a   1.000
_cell.length_b   1.000
_cell.length_c   1.000
_cell.angle_alpha   90.00
_cell.angle_beta   90.00
_cell.angle_gamma   90.00
#
_symmetry.space_group_name_H-M   'P 1'
#
loop_
_entity.id
_entity.type
_entity.pdbx_description
1 polymer ?
#
loop_
_entity_poly.entity_id
_entity_poly.type
_entity_poly.pdbx_seq_one_letter_code
_entity_poly.pdbx_strand_id
1 'polypeptide(L)'
;PAEAIWSRSVDAEPTAVCQVEGGFCFALRSRGVYRMDIEAKEIWRASMPSVIDGKRRGQETAISMSVSGEILRIWFDNGLVVDLSMEDGSELDRRNLRVGERIEAVFHSKNEHLLALSTGGIARTNAEQVLESHPTSGPVMAARYQDGAWEFTGWRIDGRLFEGILEISKRTEIGVGFVGQRVLTNDGTLADFPFTRS
;
A
#
# COMPACT_ATOMS: atom_id res chain seq x y z
N PRO A 1 11.16 5.08 -26.25
CA PRO A 1 10.67 5.57 -24.96
C PRO A 1 9.38 6.35 -25.21
N ALA A 2 8.36 6.15 -24.37
CA ALA A 2 7.16 6.97 -24.44
C ALA A 2 7.53 8.41 -24.10
N GLU A 3 7.11 9.37 -24.92
CA GLU A 3 7.28 10.79 -24.63
C GLU A 3 6.31 11.17 -23.51
N ALA A 4 6.78 12.01 -22.56
CA ALA A 4 5.92 12.55 -21.53
C ALA A 4 4.92 13.52 -22.16
N ILE A 5 3.63 13.30 -21.89
CA ILE A 5 2.56 14.18 -22.39
C ILE A 5 2.65 15.56 -21.71
N TRP A 6 3.04 15.57 -20.44
CA TRP A 6 3.30 16.78 -19.65
C TRP A 6 4.27 16.46 -18.50
N SER A 7 4.81 17.50 -17.87
CA SER A 7 5.59 17.39 -16.64
C SER A 7 5.28 18.58 -15.72
N ARG A 8 5.27 18.34 -14.41
CA ARG A 8 5.13 19.37 -13.38
C ARG A 8 6.12 19.16 -12.27
N SER A 9 6.69 20.24 -11.76
CA SER A 9 7.44 20.22 -10.52
C SER A 9 6.49 20.35 -9.33
N VAL A 10 6.76 19.59 -8.27
CA VAL A 10 6.07 19.68 -6.99
C VAL A 10 7.05 20.16 -5.92
N ASP A 11 6.55 20.87 -4.92
CA ASP A 11 7.35 21.51 -3.87
C ASP A 11 7.61 20.63 -2.65
N ALA A 12 7.19 19.36 -2.72
CA ALA A 12 7.40 18.35 -1.67
C ALA A 12 7.48 16.95 -2.27
N GLU A 13 7.96 16.00 -1.47
CA GLU A 13 8.10 14.59 -1.86
C GLU A 13 6.73 13.93 -2.06
N PRO A 14 6.45 13.33 -3.23
CA PRO A 14 5.30 12.46 -3.41
C PRO A 14 5.50 11.17 -2.59
N THR A 15 4.53 10.83 -1.74
CA THR A 15 4.63 9.67 -0.85
C THR A 15 3.67 8.54 -1.22
N ALA A 16 2.57 8.86 -1.85
CA ALA A 16 1.61 7.89 -2.35
C ALA A 16 0.93 8.42 -3.61
N VAL A 17 0.53 7.52 -4.50
CA VAL A 17 -0.20 7.83 -5.73
C VAL A 17 -1.15 6.69 -6.05
N CYS A 18 -2.32 7.01 -6.58
CA CYS A 18 -3.22 6.03 -7.18
C CYS A 18 -3.89 6.59 -8.43
N GLN A 19 -4.12 5.70 -9.38
CA GLN A 19 -4.93 6.00 -10.56
C GLN A 19 -6.41 6.06 -10.18
N VAL A 20 -7.13 7.01 -10.75
CA VAL A 20 -8.57 7.14 -10.60
C VAL A 20 -9.22 7.32 -11.98
N GLU A 21 -10.53 7.21 -12.05
CA GLU A 21 -11.23 7.52 -13.30
C GLU A 21 -10.99 8.99 -13.71
N GLY A 22 -10.52 9.17 -14.93
CA GLY A 22 -10.24 10.47 -15.52
C GLY A 22 -9.00 11.19 -14.97
N GLY A 23 -8.10 10.49 -14.23
CA GLY A 23 -6.90 11.15 -13.71
C GLY A 23 -6.17 10.33 -12.63
N PHE A 24 -5.67 11.02 -11.62
CA PHE A 24 -4.92 10.41 -10.52
C PHE A 24 -5.02 11.23 -9.23
N CYS A 25 -4.83 10.56 -8.10
CA CYS A 25 -4.66 11.21 -6.80
C CYS A 25 -3.23 10.96 -6.29
N PHE A 26 -2.68 11.92 -5.57
CA PHE A 26 -1.37 11.78 -4.93
C PHE A 26 -1.30 12.54 -3.61
N ALA A 27 -0.43 12.07 -2.72
CA ALA A 27 -0.12 12.73 -1.47
C ALA A 27 1.28 13.32 -1.52
N LEU A 28 1.44 14.57 -1.08
CA LEU A 28 2.73 15.22 -0.89
C LEU A 28 3.04 15.32 0.60
N ARG A 29 4.26 14.94 0.99
CA ARG A 29 4.71 14.99 2.39
C ARG A 29 4.44 16.36 3.02
N SER A 30 3.69 16.37 4.12
CA SER A 30 3.36 17.57 4.91
C SER A 30 2.64 18.69 4.13
N ARG A 31 2.13 18.43 2.92
CA ARG A 31 1.42 19.42 2.11
C ARG A 31 -0.07 19.12 2.00
N GLY A 32 -0.42 17.96 1.48
CA GLY A 32 -1.81 17.60 1.28
C GLY A 32 -2.00 16.45 0.32
N VAL A 33 -3.26 16.22 0.01
CA VAL A 33 -3.73 15.25 -0.96
C VAL A 33 -4.35 16.01 -2.11
N TYR A 34 -4.06 15.58 -3.33
CA TYR A 34 -4.45 16.26 -4.56
C TYR A 34 -5.15 15.28 -5.48
N ARG A 35 -6.22 15.73 -6.13
CA ARG A 35 -6.83 15.07 -7.28
C ARG A 35 -6.59 15.89 -8.53
N MET A 36 -6.05 15.25 -9.55
CA MET A 36 -5.75 15.86 -10.85
C MET A 36 -6.44 15.09 -11.95
N ASP A 37 -6.80 15.75 -13.02
CA ASP A 37 -7.22 15.11 -14.26
C ASP A 37 -6.00 14.63 -15.10
N ILE A 38 -6.25 14.01 -16.24
CA ILE A 38 -5.22 13.50 -17.15
C ILE A 38 -4.35 14.61 -17.77
N GLU A 39 -4.83 15.86 -17.78
CA GLU A 39 -4.11 17.04 -18.27
C GLU A 39 -3.33 17.74 -17.15
N ALA A 40 -3.27 17.14 -15.96
CA ALA A 40 -2.67 17.69 -14.74
C ALA A 40 -3.32 19.00 -14.25
N LYS A 41 -4.59 19.21 -14.52
CA LYS A 41 -5.38 20.27 -13.90
C LYS A 41 -5.87 19.80 -12.54
N GLU A 42 -5.70 20.63 -11.53
CA GLU A 42 -6.20 20.36 -10.18
C GLU A 42 -7.73 20.37 -10.17
N ILE A 43 -8.33 19.27 -9.71
CA ILE A 43 -9.76 19.13 -9.49
C ILE A 43 -10.08 19.62 -8.08
N TRP A 44 -9.35 19.06 -7.08
CA TRP A 44 -9.41 19.51 -5.70
C TRP A 44 -8.09 19.21 -4.96
N ARG A 45 -7.92 19.88 -3.82
CA ARG A 45 -6.90 19.56 -2.83
C ARG A 45 -7.48 19.54 -1.43
N ALA A 46 -7.00 18.62 -0.61
CA ALA A 46 -7.30 18.53 0.81
C ALA A 46 -6.02 18.69 1.64
N SER A 47 -6.14 19.26 2.82
CA SER A 47 -5.02 19.27 3.79
C SER A 47 -4.62 17.85 4.15
N MET A 48 -3.32 17.63 4.42
CA MET A 48 -2.88 16.32 4.92
C MET A 48 -3.62 16.04 6.24
N PRO A 49 -4.33 14.90 6.32
CA PRO A 49 -4.94 14.50 7.59
C PRO A 49 -3.87 14.44 8.68
N SER A 50 -4.13 15.11 9.81
CA SER A 50 -3.22 15.12 10.96
C SER A 50 -3.88 14.38 12.13
N VAL A 51 -3.10 13.62 12.90
CA VAL A 51 -3.58 13.10 14.19
C VAL A 51 -3.66 14.26 15.16
N ILE A 52 -4.88 14.63 15.53
CA ILE A 52 -5.14 15.58 16.61
C ILE A 52 -5.08 14.81 17.94
N ASP A 53 -3.90 14.36 18.30
CA ASP A 53 -3.63 13.97 19.66
C ASP A 53 -2.50 14.87 20.17
N GLY A 54 -2.81 15.81 21.05
CA GLY A 54 -1.99 16.98 21.44
C GLY A 54 -0.60 16.69 22.00
N LYS A 55 0.00 15.52 21.74
CA LYS A 55 1.30 15.12 22.29
C LYS A 55 2.33 14.58 21.30
N ARG A 56 1.98 14.29 20.04
CA ARG A 56 2.98 13.90 19.03
C ARG A 56 2.60 14.45 17.66
N ARG A 57 3.24 15.54 17.28
CA ARG A 57 3.45 15.86 15.86
C ARG A 57 4.52 14.90 15.32
N GLY A 58 4.21 13.62 15.21
CA GLY A 58 4.95 12.71 14.37
C GLY A 58 4.61 13.10 12.92
N GLN A 59 5.59 13.15 12.05
CA GLN A 59 5.35 13.32 10.61
C GLN A 59 4.80 11.98 10.10
N GLU A 60 3.48 11.83 10.17
CA GLU A 60 2.79 10.70 9.60
C GLU A 60 2.96 10.75 8.08
N THR A 61 3.37 9.64 7.50
CA THR A 61 3.58 9.56 6.07
C THR A 61 2.47 8.73 5.44
N ALA A 62 1.73 9.33 4.51
CA ALA A 62 0.85 8.57 3.63
C ALA A 62 1.72 7.64 2.78
N ILE A 63 1.51 6.33 2.89
CA ILE A 63 2.35 5.31 2.24
C ILE A 63 1.63 4.60 1.10
N SER A 64 0.30 4.64 1.09
CA SER A 64 -0.50 4.05 0.04
C SER A 64 -1.84 4.74 -0.10
N MET A 65 -2.42 4.63 -1.27
CA MET A 65 -3.75 5.12 -1.59
C MET A 65 -4.49 4.10 -2.43
N SER A 66 -5.80 3.99 -2.22
CA SER A 66 -6.68 3.13 -3.03
C SER A 66 -8.05 3.78 -3.20
N VAL A 67 -8.75 3.41 -4.27
CA VAL A 67 -10.10 3.91 -4.56
C VAL A 67 -11.10 2.77 -4.52
N SER A 68 -12.24 3.02 -3.89
CA SER A 68 -13.38 2.12 -3.86
C SER A 68 -14.67 2.94 -4.05
N GLY A 69 -15.25 2.89 -5.24
CA GLY A 69 -16.38 3.75 -5.61
C GLY A 69 -16.01 5.24 -5.49
N GLU A 70 -16.79 5.99 -4.73
CA GLU A 70 -16.60 7.43 -4.50
C GLU A 70 -15.68 7.75 -3.31
N ILE A 71 -14.92 6.78 -2.83
CA ILE A 71 -14.05 6.93 -1.65
C ILE A 71 -12.59 6.78 -2.07
N LEU A 72 -11.78 7.79 -1.74
CA LEU A 72 -10.32 7.72 -1.74
C LEU A 72 -9.84 7.34 -0.35
N ARG A 73 -9.27 6.15 -0.19
CA ARG A 73 -8.70 5.67 1.06
C ARG A 73 -7.20 5.93 1.11
N ILE A 74 -6.74 6.53 2.19
CA ILE A 74 -5.33 6.86 2.43
C ILE A 74 -4.84 6.07 3.63
N TRP A 75 -3.71 5.42 3.46
CA TRP A 75 -3.04 4.61 4.48
C TRP A 75 -1.78 5.32 4.94
N PHE A 76 -1.61 5.41 6.25
CA PHE A 76 -0.43 6.01 6.86
C PHE A 76 0.44 4.95 7.54
N ASP A 77 1.72 5.24 7.65
CA ASP A 77 2.73 4.34 8.20
C ASP A 77 2.51 3.97 9.69
N ASN A 78 1.73 4.77 10.42
CA ASN A 78 1.38 4.54 11.83
C ASN A 78 0.05 3.77 12.04
N GLY A 79 -0.58 3.32 10.97
CA GLY A 79 -1.87 2.60 11.02
C GLY A 79 -3.11 3.49 10.94
N LEU A 80 -2.95 4.82 10.82
CA LEU A 80 -4.07 5.70 10.51
C LEU A 80 -4.59 5.39 9.11
N VAL A 81 -5.91 5.28 8.97
CA VAL A 81 -6.62 5.16 7.69
C VAL A 81 -7.64 6.28 7.61
N VAL A 82 -7.63 7.01 6.50
CA VAL A 82 -8.54 8.13 6.27
C VAL A 82 -9.24 7.94 4.94
N ASP A 83 -10.55 8.07 4.94
CA ASP A 83 -11.38 8.04 3.76
C ASP A 83 -11.81 9.46 3.38
N LEU A 84 -11.52 9.86 2.15
CA LEU A 84 -11.93 11.15 1.58
C LEU A 84 -12.96 10.93 0.47
N SER A 85 -13.85 11.90 0.31
CA SER A 85 -14.76 11.97 -0.83
C SER A 85 -13.97 12.18 -2.13
N MET A 86 -14.26 11.39 -3.15
CA MET A 86 -13.70 11.60 -4.49
C MET A 86 -14.23 12.88 -5.14
N GLU A 87 -15.39 13.39 -4.75
CA GLU A 87 -16.00 14.57 -5.34
C GLU A 87 -15.22 15.84 -4.99
N ASP A 88 -14.94 16.07 -3.69
CA ASP A 88 -14.43 17.34 -3.18
C ASP A 88 -13.23 17.23 -2.22
N GLY A 89 -12.79 16.01 -1.90
CA GLY A 89 -11.68 15.76 -0.97
C GLY A 89 -12.04 15.94 0.51
N SER A 90 -13.34 16.10 0.85
CA SER A 90 -13.78 16.17 2.25
C SER A 90 -13.54 14.85 2.96
N GLU A 91 -13.16 14.91 4.26
CA GLU A 91 -12.98 13.73 5.09
C GLU A 91 -14.32 13.09 5.40
N LEU A 92 -14.49 11.81 5.06
CA LEU A 92 -15.69 11.01 5.30
C LEU A 92 -15.58 10.20 6.57
N ASP A 93 -14.40 9.60 6.80
CA ASP A 93 -14.14 8.75 7.95
C ASP A 93 -12.65 8.71 8.29
N ARG A 94 -12.37 8.37 9.56
CA ARG A 94 -11.02 8.25 10.10
C ARG A 94 -10.97 7.18 11.16
N ARG A 95 -10.00 6.27 11.04
CA ARG A 95 -9.81 5.18 11.99
C ARG A 95 -8.33 4.83 12.17
N ASN A 96 -7.99 4.21 13.27
CA ASN A 96 -6.63 3.79 13.56
C ASN A 96 -6.58 2.28 13.75
N LEU A 97 -5.89 1.60 12.86
CA LEU A 97 -5.60 0.18 12.96
C LEU A 97 -4.52 -0.04 14.03
N ARG A 98 -4.82 -0.87 15.01
CA ARG A 98 -3.87 -1.23 16.06
C ARG A 98 -2.91 -2.31 15.56
N VAL A 99 -1.93 -1.90 14.76
CA VAL A 99 -0.97 -2.83 14.14
C VAL A 99 0.22 -3.12 15.08
N GLY A 100 0.52 -2.19 16.00
CA GLY A 100 1.63 -2.33 16.96
C GLY A 100 3.00 -1.97 16.40
N GLU A 101 3.15 -1.87 15.10
CA GLU A 101 4.39 -1.58 14.38
C GLU A 101 4.14 -0.57 13.24
N ARG A 102 5.22 -0.03 12.70
CA ARG A 102 5.14 0.81 11.50
C ARG A 102 4.82 -0.05 10.28
N ILE A 103 3.94 0.45 9.43
CA ILE A 103 3.60 -0.16 8.15
C ILE A 103 4.56 0.38 7.08
N GLU A 104 5.21 -0.50 6.34
CA GLU A 104 6.12 -0.14 5.24
C GLU A 104 5.43 -0.17 3.88
N ALA A 105 4.46 -1.07 3.69
CA ALA A 105 3.69 -1.17 2.46
C ALA A 105 2.28 -1.70 2.72
N VAL A 106 1.37 -1.33 1.83
CA VAL A 106 -0.01 -1.84 1.81
C VAL A 106 -0.28 -2.42 0.43
N PHE A 107 -0.67 -3.69 0.39
CA PHE A 107 -1.09 -4.38 -0.83
C PHE A 107 -2.61 -4.53 -0.81
N HIS A 108 -3.24 -4.23 -1.94
CA HIS A 108 -4.69 -4.12 -2.02
C HIS A 108 -5.31 -5.29 -2.76
N SER A 109 -6.42 -5.81 -2.24
CA SER A 109 -7.39 -6.60 -2.97
C SER A 109 -8.76 -5.89 -2.97
N LYS A 110 -9.78 -6.52 -3.53
CA LYS A 110 -11.11 -5.91 -3.61
C LYS A 110 -11.72 -5.60 -2.22
N ASN A 111 -11.56 -6.51 -1.27
CA ASN A 111 -12.27 -6.47 0.02
C ASN A 111 -11.35 -6.43 1.24
N GLU A 112 -10.07 -6.69 1.05
CA GLU A 112 -9.09 -6.75 2.14
C GLU A 112 -7.71 -6.32 1.67
N HIS A 113 -6.80 -6.11 2.63
CA HIS A 113 -5.46 -5.60 2.38
C HIS A 113 -4.45 -6.40 3.19
N LEU A 114 -3.24 -6.53 2.65
CA LEU A 114 -2.09 -7.06 3.36
C LEU A 114 -1.14 -5.92 3.68
N LEU A 115 -0.79 -5.78 4.94
CA LEU A 115 0.18 -4.81 5.43
C LEU A 115 1.53 -5.50 5.59
N ALA A 116 2.60 -4.92 5.07
CA ALA A 116 3.97 -5.30 5.38
C ALA A 116 4.48 -4.44 6.53
N LEU A 117 5.06 -5.08 7.56
CA LEU A 117 5.47 -4.44 8.81
C LEU A 117 6.98 -4.22 8.86
N SER A 118 7.42 -3.16 9.55
CA SER A 118 8.82 -2.68 9.55
C SER A 118 9.83 -3.66 10.17
N THR A 119 9.42 -4.45 11.16
CA THR A 119 10.33 -5.41 11.82
C THR A 119 10.32 -6.79 11.17
N GLY A 120 9.55 -6.95 10.12
CA GLY A 120 9.28 -8.21 9.47
C GLY A 120 8.01 -8.85 10.03
N GLY A 121 7.02 -8.94 9.19
CA GLY A 121 5.71 -9.49 9.49
C GLY A 121 4.69 -8.99 8.48
N ILE A 122 3.53 -9.61 8.52
CA ILE A 122 2.36 -9.24 7.75
C ILE A 122 1.15 -9.13 8.65
N ALA A 123 0.22 -8.24 8.30
CA ALA A 123 -1.10 -8.19 8.93
C ALA A 123 -2.17 -8.11 7.83
N ARG A 124 -3.20 -8.94 7.93
CA ARG A 124 -4.37 -8.87 7.06
C ARG A 124 -5.44 -8.00 7.72
N THR A 125 -6.07 -7.13 6.94
CA THR A 125 -7.08 -6.17 7.41
C THR A 125 -8.17 -5.98 6.37
N ASN A 126 -9.38 -5.67 6.83
CA ASN A 126 -10.47 -5.19 6.00
C ASN A 126 -10.59 -3.65 6.01
N ALA A 127 -9.54 -2.96 6.47
CA ALA A 127 -9.45 -1.52 6.69
C ALA A 127 -10.25 -0.98 7.88
N GLU A 128 -11.09 -1.78 8.53
CA GLU A 128 -11.77 -1.42 9.78
C GLU A 128 -11.02 -1.95 11.00
N GLN A 129 -10.47 -3.14 10.85
CA GLN A 129 -9.71 -3.83 11.89
C GLN A 129 -8.66 -4.76 11.31
N VAL A 130 -7.65 -5.06 12.11
CA VAL A 130 -6.71 -6.15 11.82
C VAL A 130 -7.43 -7.47 12.07
N LEU A 131 -7.45 -8.34 11.05
CA LEU A 131 -8.09 -9.65 11.10
C LEU A 131 -7.15 -10.71 11.67
N GLU A 132 -5.87 -10.64 11.27
CA GLU A 132 -4.81 -11.52 11.74
C GLU A 132 -3.44 -10.90 11.49
N SER A 133 -2.43 -11.38 12.20
CA SER A 133 -1.04 -10.94 12.06
C SER A 133 -0.09 -12.12 12.24
N HIS A 134 0.95 -12.18 11.40
CA HIS A 134 1.93 -13.25 11.39
C HIS A 134 3.34 -12.67 11.30
N PRO A 135 4.29 -13.14 12.11
CA PRO A 135 5.69 -12.77 11.95
C PRO A 135 6.27 -13.44 10.70
N THR A 136 7.17 -12.74 10.04
CA THR A 136 8.02 -13.28 8.95
C THR A 136 9.48 -13.12 9.31
N SER A 137 10.37 -13.87 8.66
CA SER A 137 11.82 -13.80 8.93
C SER A 137 12.51 -12.57 8.34
N GLY A 138 11.76 -11.69 7.67
CA GLY A 138 12.28 -10.47 7.06
C GLY A 138 11.19 -9.66 6.35
N PRO A 139 11.53 -8.47 5.83
CA PRO A 139 10.58 -7.60 5.17
C PRO A 139 9.92 -8.24 3.95
N VAL A 140 8.62 -7.97 3.80
CA VAL A 140 7.86 -8.31 2.59
C VAL A 140 7.96 -7.15 1.61
N MET A 141 8.38 -7.43 0.37
CA MET A 141 8.64 -6.42 -0.66
C MET A 141 7.52 -6.32 -1.68
N ALA A 142 6.82 -7.43 -1.94
CA ALA A 142 5.68 -7.46 -2.84
C ALA A 142 4.67 -8.52 -2.39
N ALA A 143 3.39 -8.23 -2.64
CA ALA A 143 2.32 -9.20 -2.42
C ALA A 143 1.24 -9.04 -3.48
N ARG A 144 0.46 -10.10 -3.67
CA ARG A 144 -0.73 -10.13 -4.53
C ARG A 144 -1.80 -11.01 -3.91
N TYR A 145 -3.04 -10.73 -4.25
CA TYR A 145 -4.17 -11.59 -3.88
C TYR A 145 -4.58 -12.40 -5.09
N GLN A 146 -4.51 -13.72 -4.98
CA GLN A 146 -4.84 -14.64 -6.05
C GLN A 146 -5.51 -15.89 -5.49
N ASP A 147 -6.60 -16.35 -6.13
CA ASP A 147 -7.32 -17.60 -5.78
C ASP A 147 -7.68 -17.73 -4.28
N GLY A 148 -8.11 -16.61 -3.67
CA GLY A 148 -8.51 -16.56 -2.27
C GLY A 148 -7.36 -16.48 -1.28
N ALA A 149 -6.12 -16.39 -1.73
CA ALA A 149 -4.92 -16.33 -0.90
C ALA A 149 -4.11 -15.06 -1.13
N TRP A 150 -3.44 -14.59 -0.10
CA TRP A 150 -2.35 -13.65 -0.22
C TRP A 150 -1.06 -14.41 -0.51
N GLU A 151 -0.41 -14.08 -1.60
CA GLU A 151 0.91 -14.53 -1.96
C GLU A 151 1.89 -13.37 -1.82
N PHE A 152 3.04 -13.59 -1.21
CA PHE A 152 4.03 -12.53 -1.01
C PHE A 152 5.46 -13.03 -1.19
N THR A 153 6.35 -12.11 -1.46
CA THR A 153 7.79 -12.34 -1.56
C THR A 153 8.55 -11.19 -0.88
N GLY A 154 9.76 -11.46 -0.42
CA GLY A 154 10.53 -10.46 0.31
C GLY A 154 11.96 -10.89 0.59
N TRP A 155 12.46 -10.54 1.78
CA TRP A 155 13.83 -10.79 2.18
C TRP A 155 14.09 -12.28 2.39
N ARG A 156 14.50 -12.95 1.31
CA ARG A 156 14.82 -14.39 1.27
C ARG A 156 13.67 -15.31 1.67
N ILE A 157 12.46 -14.87 1.43
CA ILE A 157 11.25 -15.64 1.69
C ILE A 157 10.23 -15.46 0.58
N ASP A 158 9.46 -16.51 0.35
CA ASP A 158 8.14 -16.47 -0.26
C ASP A 158 7.13 -16.99 0.73
N GLY A 159 5.92 -16.48 0.67
CA GLY A 159 4.86 -16.95 1.57
C GLY A 159 3.50 -16.92 0.93
N ARG A 160 2.61 -17.72 1.50
CA ARG A 160 1.21 -17.80 1.17
C ARG A 160 0.37 -17.80 2.43
N LEU A 161 -0.60 -16.89 2.51
CA LEU A 161 -1.57 -16.84 3.59
C LEU A 161 -2.95 -17.20 3.02
N PHE A 162 -3.49 -18.33 3.43
CA PHE A 162 -4.78 -18.86 2.99
C PHE A 162 -5.57 -19.35 4.20
N GLU A 163 -6.79 -18.87 4.39
CA GLU A 163 -7.68 -19.27 5.51
C GLU A 163 -7.02 -19.20 6.89
N GLY A 164 -6.19 -18.18 7.13
CA GLY A 164 -5.47 -17.99 8.39
C GLY A 164 -4.22 -18.88 8.55
N ILE A 165 -3.90 -19.71 7.55
CA ILE A 165 -2.71 -20.57 7.56
C ILE A 165 -1.60 -19.86 6.77
N LEU A 166 -0.48 -19.61 7.45
CA LEU A 166 0.72 -19.04 6.83
C LEU A 166 1.70 -20.17 6.45
N GLU A 167 2.00 -20.27 5.16
CA GLU A 167 3.04 -21.12 4.62
C GLU A 167 4.24 -20.25 4.20
N ILE A 168 5.46 -20.64 4.56
CA ILE A 168 6.71 -19.92 4.22
C ILE A 168 7.68 -20.87 3.54
N SER A 169 8.26 -20.43 2.43
CA SER A 169 9.39 -21.05 1.76
C SER A 169 10.60 -20.11 1.78
N LYS A 170 11.78 -20.65 2.04
CA LYS A 170 13.04 -19.89 1.99
C LYS A 170 13.55 -19.84 0.56
N ARG A 171 14.18 -18.72 0.22
CA ARG A 171 14.94 -18.53 -1.03
C ARG A 171 16.31 -17.92 -0.75
N THR A 172 17.20 -17.96 -1.70
CA THR A 172 18.57 -17.39 -1.60
C THR A 172 18.57 -15.90 -1.89
N GLU A 173 17.81 -15.47 -2.91
CA GLU A 173 17.74 -14.09 -3.38
C GLU A 173 16.59 -13.33 -2.69
N ILE A 174 16.58 -12.00 -2.81
CA ILE A 174 15.48 -11.16 -2.35
C ILE A 174 14.43 -11.10 -3.46
N GLY A 175 13.20 -11.50 -3.16
CA GLY A 175 12.07 -11.30 -4.06
C GLY A 175 11.59 -9.85 -3.99
N VAL A 176 11.51 -9.17 -5.15
CA VAL A 176 11.14 -7.74 -5.22
C VAL A 176 9.82 -7.49 -5.94
N GLY A 177 9.25 -8.51 -6.60
CA GLY A 177 7.99 -8.37 -7.31
C GLY A 177 7.50 -9.69 -7.92
N PHE A 178 6.33 -9.63 -8.54
CA PHE A 178 5.75 -10.73 -9.31
C PHE A 178 5.66 -10.35 -10.79
N VAL A 179 6.00 -11.30 -11.67
CA VAL A 179 5.80 -11.22 -13.12
C VAL A 179 5.07 -12.49 -13.55
N GLY A 180 3.77 -12.38 -13.82
CA GLY A 180 2.91 -13.55 -13.99
C GLY A 180 2.95 -14.44 -12.74
N GLN A 181 3.28 -15.72 -12.91
CA GLN A 181 3.38 -16.69 -11.80
C GLN A 181 4.79 -16.80 -11.20
N ARG A 182 5.71 -15.95 -11.62
CA ARG A 182 7.10 -15.97 -11.19
C ARG A 182 7.47 -14.79 -10.32
N VAL A 183 8.48 -14.96 -9.48
CA VAL A 183 9.04 -13.90 -8.65
C VAL A 183 10.21 -13.25 -9.38
N LEU A 184 10.18 -11.94 -9.49
CA LEU A 184 11.32 -11.13 -9.88
C LEU A 184 12.23 -10.97 -8.66
N THR A 185 13.50 -11.30 -8.82
CA THR A 185 14.49 -11.18 -7.76
C THR A 185 15.38 -9.93 -7.94
N ASN A 186 16.08 -9.53 -6.90
CA ASN A 186 16.88 -8.30 -6.86
C ASN A 186 18.08 -8.32 -7.83
N ASP A 187 18.49 -9.48 -8.34
CA ASP A 187 19.52 -9.65 -9.39
C ASP A 187 18.95 -9.57 -10.81
N GLY A 188 17.61 -9.33 -10.93
CA GLY A 188 16.92 -9.24 -12.22
C GLY A 188 16.47 -10.57 -12.82
N THR A 189 16.64 -11.68 -12.12
CA THR A 189 16.20 -12.99 -12.59
C THR A 189 14.73 -13.26 -12.24
N LEU A 190 14.13 -14.22 -12.94
CA LEU A 190 12.78 -14.72 -12.68
C LEU A 190 12.88 -16.13 -12.10
N ALA A 191 12.47 -16.30 -10.87
CA ALA A 191 12.42 -17.59 -10.18
C ALA A 191 10.97 -18.07 -10.00
N ASP A 192 10.80 -19.38 -9.88
CA ASP A 192 9.46 -19.94 -9.66
C ASP A 192 8.94 -19.58 -8.26
N PHE A 193 7.63 -19.35 -8.17
CA PHE A 193 6.96 -19.16 -6.90
C PHE A 193 6.57 -20.54 -6.35
N PRO A 194 6.97 -20.91 -5.10
CA PRO A 194 6.89 -22.28 -4.61
C PRO A 194 5.48 -22.79 -4.32
N PHE A 195 4.50 -21.89 -4.24
CA PHE A 195 3.11 -22.24 -3.92
C PHE A 195 2.18 -22.20 -5.14
N THR A 196 2.75 -22.18 -6.35
CA THR A 196 1.95 -22.26 -7.59
C THR A 196 1.23 -23.61 -7.62
N ARG A 197 -0.09 -23.60 -7.76
CA ARG A 197 -0.85 -24.85 -8.00
C ARG A 197 -0.58 -25.32 -9.43
N SER A 198 -0.16 -26.55 -9.56
CA SER A 198 -0.09 -27.27 -10.84
C SER A 198 -1.47 -27.53 -11.42
#